data_fabc1e212e9b31c72dfa7aac85b5d834
#
_entry.id   fabc1e212e9b31c72dfa7aac85b5d834
#
_cell.length_a   1.000
_cell.length_b   1.000
_cell.length_c   1.000
_cell.angle_alpha   90.00
_cell.angle_beta   90.00
_cell.angle_gamma   90.00
#
_symmetry.space_group_name_H-M   'P 1'
#
loop_
_entity.id
_entity.type
_entity.pdbx_description
1 polymer ?
#
loop_
_entity_poly.entity_id
_entity_poly.type
_entity_poly.pdbx_seq_one_letter_code
_entity_poly.pdbx_strand_id
1 'polypeptide(L)'
;MRMASFRPKYITFDCYGTLTNFQMAEAARDLYSEQLDEPRMQEFIRNFAAYRLDEILGDWKPYAEVVHNSLERTCKRNGIKFRDEAARVVYERVPNWGPHADVPAGLAKVAKEIPLVILSNAMNSQIMSNVEKLGAPFHAVYTAEQAQAYKPRFKAFEYMLDMLGCGPEDILHCSSSFRYDLMSAHDLGIKNKVWVNRGHEPANPYYGYTEIKDISGLPGVVGL
;
A
#
# COMPACT_ATOMS: atom_id res chain seq x y z
N MET A 1 32.52 -19.40 -5.61
CA MET A 1 31.22 -19.67 -6.28
C MET A 1 30.32 -18.47 -6.03
N ARG A 2 30.07 -17.61 -7.05
CA ARG A 2 29.02 -16.61 -6.92
C ARG A 2 27.70 -17.37 -6.81
N MET A 3 26.99 -17.25 -5.70
CA MET A 3 25.60 -17.72 -5.64
C MET A 3 24.86 -17.02 -6.79
N ALA A 4 24.10 -17.78 -7.58
CA ALA A 4 23.27 -17.19 -8.62
C ALA A 4 22.36 -16.17 -7.92
N SER A 5 22.44 -14.91 -8.35
CA SER A 5 21.58 -13.87 -7.81
C SER A 5 20.14 -14.27 -8.13
N PHE A 6 19.27 -14.28 -7.13
CA PHE A 6 17.86 -14.54 -7.33
C PHE A 6 17.31 -13.55 -8.37
N ARG A 7 16.71 -14.08 -9.44
CA ARG A 7 16.02 -13.27 -10.44
C ARG A 7 14.51 -13.60 -10.36
N PRO A 8 13.70 -12.70 -9.86
CA PRO A 8 12.27 -12.95 -9.74
C PRO A 8 11.59 -13.03 -11.11
N LYS A 9 10.54 -13.84 -11.23
CA LYS A 9 9.66 -13.81 -12.42
C LYS A 9 8.86 -12.49 -12.45
N TYR A 10 8.46 -11.99 -11.28
CA TYR A 10 7.74 -10.74 -11.11
C TYR A 10 8.28 -9.94 -9.93
N ILE A 11 8.30 -8.62 -10.06
CA ILE A 11 8.40 -7.73 -8.90
C ILE A 11 6.97 -7.27 -8.58
N THR A 12 6.50 -7.59 -7.38
CA THR A 12 5.16 -7.24 -6.92
C THR A 12 5.23 -6.09 -5.92
N PHE A 13 4.29 -5.16 -5.98
CA PHE A 13 4.31 -3.95 -5.16
C PHE A 13 2.98 -3.73 -4.44
N ASP A 14 3.06 -3.27 -3.20
CA ASP A 14 2.02 -2.41 -2.67
C ASP A 14 2.03 -1.06 -3.42
N CYS A 15 0.85 -0.42 -3.53
CA CYS A 15 0.73 0.83 -4.26
C CYS A 15 0.70 2.05 -3.32
N TYR A 16 -0.32 2.16 -2.47
CA TYR A 16 -0.57 3.34 -1.67
C TYR A 16 0.35 3.43 -0.44
N GLY A 17 1.19 4.45 -0.40
CA GLY A 17 2.23 4.63 0.61
C GLY A 17 3.59 4.09 0.19
N THR A 18 3.64 3.14 -0.76
CA THR A 18 4.87 2.59 -1.32
C THR A 18 5.27 3.30 -2.62
N LEU A 19 4.41 3.26 -3.61
CA LEU A 19 4.62 3.90 -4.93
C LEU A 19 3.89 5.25 -5.02
N THR A 20 2.61 5.27 -4.69
CA THR A 20 1.80 6.47 -4.66
C THR A 20 1.92 7.15 -3.29
N ASN A 21 2.16 8.46 -3.28
CA ASN A 21 2.15 9.27 -2.06
C ASN A 21 0.74 9.30 -1.47
N PHE A 22 0.56 8.56 -0.39
CA PHE A 22 -0.73 8.32 0.26
C PHE A 22 -1.09 9.47 1.21
N GLN A 23 -2.03 10.34 0.79
CA GLN A 23 -2.36 11.59 1.48
C GLN A 23 -3.66 11.53 2.28
N MET A 24 -3.97 10.38 2.87
CA MET A 24 -5.21 10.20 3.64
C MET A 24 -5.20 11.04 4.94
N ALA A 25 -4.04 11.17 5.55
CA ALA A 25 -3.87 11.99 6.75
C ALA A 25 -4.06 13.48 6.45
N GLU A 26 -3.48 13.95 5.35
CA GLU A 26 -3.61 15.32 4.86
C GLU A 26 -5.06 15.65 4.50
N ALA A 27 -5.74 14.73 3.82
CA ALA A 27 -7.15 14.89 3.47
C ALA A 27 -8.04 15.02 4.72
N ALA A 28 -7.77 14.23 5.76
CA ALA A 28 -8.49 14.33 7.03
C ALA A 28 -8.14 15.63 7.77
N ARG A 29 -6.87 16.02 7.77
CA ARG A 29 -6.40 17.29 8.38
C ARG A 29 -7.11 18.49 7.77
N ASP A 30 -7.16 18.59 6.45
CA ASP A 30 -7.82 19.70 5.76
C ASP A 30 -9.29 19.89 6.17
N LEU A 31 -9.98 18.78 6.45
CA LEU A 31 -11.41 18.82 6.77
C LEU A 31 -11.71 19.14 8.24
N TYR A 32 -10.76 18.94 9.14
CA TYR A 32 -10.97 19.07 10.59
C TYR A 32 -10.01 20.05 11.28
N SER A 33 -9.14 20.75 10.53
CA SER A 33 -8.14 21.69 11.07
C SER A 33 -8.75 22.85 11.87
N GLU A 34 -9.96 23.28 11.54
CA GLU A 34 -10.64 24.32 12.30
C GLU A 34 -11.21 23.87 13.65
N GLN A 35 -11.32 22.55 13.86
CA GLN A 35 -11.94 21.95 15.06
C GLN A 35 -10.92 21.35 16.04
N LEU A 36 -9.67 21.18 15.60
CA LEU A 36 -8.62 20.49 16.33
C LEU A 36 -7.33 21.31 16.32
N ASP A 37 -6.74 21.50 17.49
CA ASP A 37 -5.36 21.93 17.62
C ASP A 37 -4.38 20.81 17.17
N GLU A 38 -3.11 21.11 17.03
CA GLU A 38 -2.14 20.17 16.49
C GLU A 38 -1.99 18.88 17.31
N PRO A 39 -1.92 18.88 18.65
CA PRO A 39 -1.86 17.65 19.43
C PRO A 39 -3.08 16.75 19.22
N ARG A 40 -4.29 17.31 19.22
CA ARG A 40 -5.54 16.58 18.97
C ARG A 40 -5.63 16.10 17.54
N MET A 41 -5.14 16.87 16.57
CA MET A 41 -5.08 16.48 15.16
C MET A 41 -4.17 15.26 14.97
N GLN A 42 -3.01 15.23 15.61
CA GLN A 42 -2.11 14.06 15.55
C GLN A 42 -2.78 12.80 16.13
N GLU A 43 -3.52 12.95 17.22
CA GLU A 43 -4.30 11.83 17.78
C GLU A 43 -5.42 11.40 16.84
N PHE A 44 -6.14 12.34 16.24
CA PHE A 44 -7.20 12.09 15.26
C PHE A 44 -6.67 11.28 14.07
N ILE A 45 -5.54 11.69 13.49
CA ILE A 45 -4.91 10.99 12.35
C ILE A 45 -4.48 9.57 12.74
N ARG A 46 -3.87 9.39 13.92
CA ARG A 46 -3.52 8.05 14.42
C ARG A 46 -4.75 7.16 14.60
N ASN A 47 -5.82 7.69 15.19
CA ASN A 47 -7.07 6.97 15.37
C ASN A 47 -7.70 6.61 14.02
N PHE A 48 -7.71 7.53 13.06
CA PHE A 48 -8.25 7.29 11.72
C PHE A 48 -7.48 6.19 10.99
N ALA A 49 -6.16 6.19 11.07
CA ALA A 49 -5.33 5.11 10.51
C ALA A 49 -5.60 3.75 11.18
N ALA A 50 -5.73 3.74 12.51
CA ALA A 50 -6.01 2.53 13.27
C ALA A 50 -7.40 1.95 12.95
N TYR A 51 -8.44 2.79 12.88
CA TYR A 51 -9.78 2.34 12.53
C TYR A 51 -9.90 1.88 11.08
N ARG A 52 -9.18 2.47 10.13
CA ARG A 52 -9.15 1.95 8.75
C ARG A 52 -8.55 0.55 8.69
N LEU A 53 -7.49 0.28 9.46
CA LEU A 53 -6.93 -1.07 9.56
C LEU A 53 -7.95 -2.03 10.19
N ASP A 54 -8.59 -1.64 11.27
CA ASP A 54 -9.59 -2.45 11.96
C ASP A 54 -10.78 -2.78 11.04
N GLU A 55 -11.29 -1.80 10.29
CA GLU A 55 -12.40 -2.00 9.34
C GLU A 55 -12.09 -3.01 8.23
N ILE A 56 -10.87 -3.00 7.69
CA ILE A 56 -10.48 -3.96 6.63
C ILE A 56 -10.19 -5.37 7.15
N LEU A 57 -9.96 -5.54 8.45
CA LEU A 57 -9.81 -6.86 9.07
C LEU A 57 -11.16 -7.56 9.29
N GLY A 58 -12.25 -6.81 9.28
CA GLY A 58 -13.61 -7.34 9.37
C GLY A 58 -14.12 -7.97 8.08
N ASP A 59 -15.45 -8.09 7.96
CA ASP A 59 -16.10 -8.57 6.74
C ASP A 59 -15.78 -7.67 5.54
N TRP A 60 -15.77 -8.27 4.36
CA TRP A 60 -15.56 -7.54 3.12
C TRP A 60 -16.60 -6.43 2.95
N LYS A 61 -16.12 -5.24 2.62
CA LYS A 61 -16.92 -4.07 2.25
C LYS A 61 -16.14 -3.20 1.27
N PRO A 62 -16.81 -2.39 0.43
CA PRO A 62 -16.11 -1.42 -0.43
C PRO A 62 -15.31 -0.40 0.37
N TYR A 63 -14.20 0.08 -0.18
CA TYR A 63 -13.31 1.00 0.56
C TYR A 63 -13.96 2.34 0.93
N ALA A 64 -14.95 2.80 0.17
CA ALA A 64 -15.76 3.96 0.55
C ALA A 64 -16.44 3.76 1.92
N GLU A 65 -16.96 2.57 2.18
CA GLU A 65 -17.56 2.21 3.47
C GLU A 65 -16.50 2.09 4.57
N VAL A 66 -15.32 1.55 4.27
CA VAL A 66 -14.17 1.54 5.19
C VAL A 66 -13.80 2.96 5.61
N VAL A 67 -13.71 3.89 4.67
CA VAL A 67 -13.39 5.31 4.95
C VAL A 67 -14.50 5.95 5.79
N HIS A 68 -15.76 5.73 5.43
CA HIS A 68 -16.92 6.24 6.16
C HIS A 68 -16.92 5.78 7.62
N ASN A 69 -16.92 4.46 7.84
CA ASN A 69 -17.00 3.87 9.19
C ASN A 69 -15.81 4.29 10.06
N SER A 70 -14.61 4.25 9.49
CA SER A 70 -13.40 4.62 10.23
C SER A 70 -13.36 6.11 10.60
N LEU A 71 -13.84 6.99 9.73
CA LEU A 71 -13.91 8.41 10.01
C LEU A 71 -15.00 8.73 11.05
N GLU A 72 -16.17 8.10 10.96
CA GLU A 72 -17.25 8.21 11.96
C GLU A 72 -16.76 7.78 13.35
N ARG A 73 -16.13 6.60 13.44
CA ARG A 73 -15.53 6.08 14.69
C ARG A 73 -14.47 7.01 15.24
N THR A 74 -13.65 7.60 14.36
CA THR A 74 -12.63 8.56 14.74
C THR A 74 -13.24 9.84 15.30
N CYS A 75 -14.25 10.39 14.64
CA CYS A 75 -14.98 11.57 15.10
C CYS A 75 -15.61 11.32 16.48
N LYS A 76 -16.30 10.19 16.65
CA LYS A 76 -16.90 9.78 17.93
C LYS A 76 -15.85 9.71 19.05
N ARG A 77 -14.71 9.07 18.79
CA ARG A 77 -13.62 8.93 19.79
C ARG A 77 -13.03 10.28 20.20
N ASN A 78 -12.93 11.21 19.27
CA ASN A 78 -12.34 12.54 19.51
C ASN A 78 -13.37 13.61 19.91
N GLY A 79 -14.66 13.24 20.11
CA GLY A 79 -15.71 14.17 20.51
C GLY A 79 -16.04 15.21 19.42
N ILE A 80 -15.88 14.86 18.15
CA ILE A 80 -16.13 15.72 16.99
C ILE A 80 -17.40 15.26 16.28
N LYS A 81 -18.17 16.21 15.76
CA LYS A 81 -19.33 15.88 14.94
C LYS A 81 -18.89 15.28 13.61
N PHE A 82 -19.32 14.05 13.34
CA PHE A 82 -19.14 13.40 12.04
C PHE A 82 -19.99 14.08 10.95
N ARG A 83 -19.46 14.09 9.73
CA ARG A 83 -20.11 14.59 8.53
C ARG A 83 -19.95 13.57 7.41
N ASP A 84 -21.02 12.99 6.90
CA ASP A 84 -21.00 12.02 5.79
C ASP A 84 -20.25 12.53 4.58
N GLU A 85 -20.45 13.81 4.26
CA GLU A 85 -19.76 14.46 3.14
C GLU A 85 -18.25 14.46 3.30
N ALA A 86 -17.72 14.57 4.52
CA ALA A 86 -16.28 14.54 4.77
C ALA A 86 -15.68 13.17 4.38
N ALA A 87 -16.35 12.07 4.68
CA ALA A 87 -15.91 10.74 4.29
C ALA A 87 -15.88 10.59 2.76
N ARG A 88 -16.92 11.08 2.08
CA ARG A 88 -16.99 11.09 0.61
C ARG A 88 -15.86 11.92 0.01
N VAL A 89 -15.61 13.12 0.50
CA VAL A 89 -14.52 13.99 0.01
C VAL A 89 -13.16 13.34 0.19
N VAL A 90 -12.89 12.70 1.35
CA VAL A 90 -11.64 11.96 1.58
C VAL A 90 -11.47 10.84 0.56
N TYR A 91 -12.52 10.06 0.32
CA TYR A 91 -12.49 8.94 -0.63
C TYR A 91 -12.27 9.41 -2.08
N GLU A 92 -12.94 10.48 -2.49
CA GLU A 92 -12.87 11.03 -3.86
C GLU A 92 -11.51 11.70 -4.18
N ARG A 93 -10.68 12.00 -3.17
CA ARG A 93 -9.32 12.51 -3.39
C ARG A 93 -8.32 11.44 -3.87
N VAL A 94 -8.58 10.17 -3.59
CA VAL A 94 -7.64 9.07 -3.87
C VAL A 94 -7.15 9.03 -5.32
N PRO A 95 -7.98 9.14 -6.37
CA PRO A 95 -7.53 9.13 -7.76
C PRO A 95 -6.59 10.29 -8.13
N ASN A 96 -6.57 11.36 -7.34
CA ASN A 96 -5.75 12.54 -7.64
C ASN A 96 -4.31 12.42 -7.17
N TRP A 97 -4.01 11.47 -6.27
CA TRP A 97 -2.66 11.31 -5.73
C TRP A 97 -1.68 10.83 -6.80
N GLY A 98 -0.48 11.38 -6.74
CA GLY A 98 0.64 11.02 -7.62
C GLY A 98 1.67 10.12 -6.94
N PRO A 99 2.70 9.72 -7.67
CA PRO A 99 3.81 8.93 -7.14
C PRO A 99 4.68 9.75 -6.17
N HIS A 100 5.46 9.04 -5.35
CA HIS A 100 6.65 9.64 -4.76
C HIS A 100 7.66 10.00 -5.86
N ALA A 101 8.46 11.04 -5.64
CA ALA A 101 9.35 11.60 -6.68
C ALA A 101 10.38 10.61 -7.27
N ASP A 102 10.79 9.61 -6.47
CA ASP A 102 11.76 8.57 -6.84
C ASP A 102 11.17 7.46 -7.72
N VAL A 103 9.85 7.31 -7.72
CA VAL A 103 9.16 6.14 -8.28
C VAL A 103 9.26 6.04 -9.79
N PRO A 104 8.95 7.08 -10.59
CA PRO A 104 8.97 6.94 -12.05
C PRO A 104 10.33 6.52 -12.59
N ALA A 105 11.41 7.16 -12.13
CA ALA A 105 12.75 6.88 -12.58
C ALA A 105 13.26 5.49 -12.10
N GLY A 106 12.91 5.10 -10.88
CA GLY A 106 13.29 3.80 -10.31
C GLY A 106 12.58 2.65 -11.02
N LEU A 107 11.26 2.76 -11.21
CA LEU A 107 10.47 1.73 -11.90
C LEU A 107 10.85 1.58 -13.38
N ALA A 108 11.11 2.68 -14.09
CA ALA A 108 11.46 2.67 -15.50
C ALA A 108 12.74 1.86 -15.78
N LYS A 109 13.65 1.73 -14.81
CA LYS A 109 14.86 0.90 -14.94
C LYS A 109 14.53 -0.59 -14.85
N VAL A 110 13.79 -1.00 -13.81
CA VAL A 110 13.50 -2.42 -13.56
C VAL A 110 12.46 -2.99 -14.52
N ALA A 111 11.50 -2.16 -14.97
CA ALA A 111 10.44 -2.57 -15.89
C ALA A 111 10.94 -3.05 -17.26
N LYS A 112 12.16 -2.71 -17.65
CA LYS A 112 12.80 -3.17 -18.90
C LYS A 112 13.20 -4.65 -18.83
N GLU A 113 13.43 -5.15 -17.63
CA GLU A 113 14.04 -6.45 -17.40
C GLU A 113 13.09 -7.44 -16.71
N ILE A 114 12.18 -6.94 -15.87
CA ILE A 114 11.34 -7.78 -15.03
C ILE A 114 9.91 -7.21 -15.04
N PRO A 115 8.88 -8.06 -15.30
CA PRO A 115 7.48 -7.63 -15.26
C PRO A 115 7.08 -7.13 -13.86
N LEU A 116 6.42 -5.96 -13.81
CA LEU A 116 5.95 -5.33 -12.58
C LEU A 116 4.47 -5.64 -12.35
N VAL A 117 4.12 -5.89 -11.10
CA VAL A 117 2.76 -6.21 -10.68
C VAL A 117 2.38 -5.37 -9.46
N ILE A 118 1.14 -4.93 -9.40
CA ILE A 118 0.59 -4.26 -8.21
C ILE A 118 -0.39 -5.21 -7.50
N LEU A 119 -0.31 -5.28 -6.17
CA LEU A 119 -1.34 -5.80 -5.28
C LEU A 119 -1.72 -4.70 -4.28
N SER A 120 -2.90 -4.12 -4.42
CA SER A 120 -3.31 -2.94 -3.66
C SER A 120 -4.64 -3.11 -2.94
N ASN A 121 -4.74 -2.52 -1.75
CA ASN A 121 -6.01 -2.34 -1.01
C ASN A 121 -6.87 -1.23 -1.64
N ALA A 122 -7.14 -1.36 -2.93
CA ALA A 122 -7.80 -0.35 -3.76
C ALA A 122 -9.09 -0.87 -4.39
N MET A 123 -9.89 0.07 -4.90
CA MET A 123 -11.04 -0.21 -5.77
C MET A 123 -10.63 -0.05 -7.24
N ASN A 124 -11.22 -0.88 -8.10
CA ASN A 124 -10.95 -0.86 -9.55
C ASN A 124 -11.22 0.51 -10.19
N SER A 125 -12.25 1.19 -9.69
CA SER A 125 -12.65 2.52 -10.20
C SER A 125 -11.65 3.64 -9.90
N GLN A 126 -10.70 3.45 -8.99
CA GLN A 126 -9.79 4.50 -8.55
C GLN A 126 -8.33 4.24 -8.93
N ILE A 127 -7.86 2.99 -8.82
CA ILE A 127 -6.42 2.66 -8.86
C ILE A 127 -5.75 3.05 -10.19
N MET A 128 -6.44 2.90 -11.32
CA MET A 128 -5.83 3.13 -12.63
C MET A 128 -5.39 4.58 -12.82
N SER A 129 -6.13 5.54 -12.28
CA SER A 129 -5.74 6.97 -12.28
C SER A 129 -4.42 7.24 -11.54
N ASN A 130 -4.09 6.41 -10.54
CA ASN A 130 -2.80 6.50 -9.83
C ASN A 130 -1.71 5.76 -10.60
N VAL A 131 -2.00 4.56 -11.12
CA VAL A 131 -1.05 3.71 -11.85
C VAL A 131 -0.50 4.40 -13.10
N GLU A 132 -1.34 5.10 -13.87
CA GLU A 132 -0.96 5.86 -15.04
C GLU A 132 0.13 6.92 -14.76
N LYS A 133 0.20 7.41 -13.53
CA LYS A 133 1.20 8.41 -13.09
C LYS A 133 2.53 7.79 -12.66
N LEU A 134 2.63 6.46 -12.48
CA LEU A 134 3.81 5.79 -11.93
C LEU A 134 5.01 5.74 -12.90
N GLY A 135 4.82 6.05 -14.18
CA GLY A 135 5.91 6.20 -15.15
C GLY A 135 6.54 4.90 -15.65
N ALA A 136 5.89 3.75 -15.44
CA ALA A 136 6.33 2.46 -15.96
C ALA A 136 5.12 1.58 -16.32
N PRO A 137 5.25 0.64 -17.29
CA PRO A 137 4.22 -0.34 -17.58
C PRO A 137 4.14 -1.38 -16.48
N PHE A 138 2.90 -1.79 -16.14
CA PHE A 138 2.64 -2.90 -15.24
C PHE A 138 2.06 -4.08 -16.02
N HIS A 139 2.56 -5.27 -15.74
CA HIS A 139 2.06 -6.53 -16.29
C HIS A 139 0.62 -6.81 -15.81
N ALA A 140 0.37 -6.55 -14.53
CA ALA A 140 -0.95 -6.69 -13.93
C ALA A 140 -1.14 -5.74 -12.73
N VAL A 141 -2.40 -5.41 -12.46
CA VAL A 141 -2.84 -4.63 -11.29
C VAL A 141 -3.96 -5.39 -10.63
N TYR A 142 -3.70 -5.92 -9.44
CA TYR A 142 -4.68 -6.65 -8.64
C TYR A 142 -5.14 -5.81 -7.46
N THR A 143 -6.44 -5.87 -7.18
CA THR A 143 -7.08 -5.04 -6.17
C THR A 143 -7.77 -5.88 -5.11
N ALA A 144 -7.99 -5.28 -3.95
CA ALA A 144 -8.80 -5.88 -2.89
C ALA A 144 -10.24 -6.17 -3.37
N GLU A 145 -10.77 -5.33 -4.28
CA GLU A 145 -12.09 -5.53 -4.86
C GLU A 145 -12.16 -6.81 -5.70
N GLN A 146 -11.15 -7.09 -6.53
CA GLN A 146 -11.06 -8.33 -7.31
C GLN A 146 -10.89 -9.56 -6.41
N ALA A 147 -9.99 -9.48 -5.42
CA ALA A 147 -9.73 -10.55 -4.48
C ALA A 147 -10.88 -10.79 -3.47
N GLN A 148 -11.81 -9.82 -3.33
CA GLN A 148 -12.81 -9.79 -2.25
C GLN A 148 -12.16 -10.00 -0.87
N ALA A 149 -11.00 -9.37 -0.70
CA ALA A 149 -10.21 -9.37 0.54
C ALA A 149 -9.18 -8.24 0.52
N TYR A 150 -9.02 -7.60 1.66
CA TYR A 150 -7.95 -6.64 1.89
C TYR A 150 -6.70 -7.34 2.41
N LYS A 151 -5.49 -6.89 2.04
CA LYS A 151 -4.27 -7.12 2.80
C LYS A 151 -4.47 -6.54 4.22
N PRO A 152 -4.01 -7.21 5.28
CA PRO A 152 -3.03 -8.27 5.31
C PRO A 152 -3.58 -9.70 5.17
N ARG A 153 -4.84 -9.90 4.79
CA ARG A 153 -5.38 -11.25 4.64
C ARG A 153 -4.66 -12.00 3.52
N PHE A 154 -4.33 -13.26 3.76
CA PHE A 154 -3.64 -14.13 2.80
C PHE A 154 -4.40 -14.26 1.48
N LYS A 155 -5.72 -14.31 1.54
CA LYS A 155 -6.59 -14.39 0.36
C LYS A 155 -6.26 -13.36 -0.72
N ALA A 156 -5.82 -12.13 -0.35
CA ALA A 156 -5.43 -11.13 -1.32
C ALA A 156 -4.13 -11.51 -2.06
N PHE A 157 -3.15 -12.04 -1.33
CA PHE A 157 -1.90 -12.53 -1.91
C PHE A 157 -2.10 -13.81 -2.72
N GLU A 158 -2.87 -14.77 -2.19
CA GLU A 158 -3.22 -16.01 -2.88
C GLU A 158 -3.90 -15.73 -4.20
N TYR A 159 -4.88 -14.80 -4.22
CA TYR A 159 -5.51 -14.35 -5.47
C TYR A 159 -4.48 -13.85 -6.49
N MET A 160 -3.52 -13.00 -6.07
CA MET A 160 -2.48 -12.51 -6.98
C MET A 160 -1.60 -13.65 -7.50
N LEU A 161 -1.15 -14.56 -6.64
CA LEU A 161 -0.30 -15.70 -7.03
C LEU A 161 -1.03 -16.63 -8.00
N ASP A 162 -2.29 -16.95 -7.74
CA ASP A 162 -3.15 -17.77 -8.61
C ASP A 162 -3.31 -17.14 -9.99
N MET A 163 -3.60 -15.83 -10.04
CA MET A 163 -3.77 -15.10 -11.31
C MET A 163 -2.46 -15.00 -12.11
N LEU A 164 -1.30 -14.97 -11.44
CA LEU A 164 0.02 -14.98 -12.07
C LEU A 164 0.49 -16.39 -12.46
N GLY A 165 -0.15 -17.43 -11.94
CA GLY A 165 0.28 -18.81 -12.14
C GLY A 165 1.68 -19.08 -11.59
N CYS A 166 2.02 -18.51 -10.42
CA CYS A 166 3.34 -18.61 -9.82
C CYS A 166 3.28 -18.85 -8.31
N GLY A 167 4.42 -19.28 -7.74
CA GLY A 167 4.57 -19.48 -6.31
C GLY A 167 5.21 -18.31 -5.56
N PRO A 168 5.20 -18.35 -4.21
CA PRO A 168 5.88 -17.36 -3.39
C PRO A 168 7.38 -17.22 -3.67
N GLU A 169 8.02 -18.31 -4.14
CA GLU A 169 9.45 -18.35 -4.49
C GLU A 169 9.80 -17.60 -5.77
N ASP A 170 8.80 -17.34 -6.62
CA ASP A 170 8.98 -16.73 -7.93
C ASP A 170 8.99 -15.19 -7.91
N ILE A 171 8.57 -14.58 -6.80
CA ILE A 171 8.37 -13.14 -6.72
C ILE A 171 9.34 -12.44 -5.77
N LEU A 172 9.59 -11.15 -6.05
CA LEU A 172 10.14 -10.18 -5.12
C LEU A 172 9.03 -9.22 -4.72
N HIS A 173 8.62 -9.22 -3.44
CA HIS A 173 7.55 -8.33 -2.97
C HIS A 173 8.10 -7.07 -2.31
N CYS A 174 7.66 -5.90 -2.75
CA CYS A 174 8.11 -4.59 -2.30
C CYS A 174 6.97 -3.82 -1.63
N SER A 175 7.17 -3.41 -0.38
CA SER A 175 6.19 -2.57 0.34
C SER A 175 6.85 -1.67 1.37
N SER A 176 6.21 -0.55 1.68
CA SER A 176 6.56 0.33 2.80
C SER A 176 5.91 -0.10 4.12
N SER A 177 5.01 -1.09 4.11
CA SER A 177 4.25 -1.49 5.29
C SER A 177 4.53 -2.92 5.72
N PHE A 178 4.85 -3.09 6.99
CA PHE A 178 4.86 -4.40 7.65
C PHE A 178 3.44 -4.90 7.86
N ARG A 179 2.54 -4.03 8.37
CA ARG A 179 1.19 -4.41 8.79
C ARG A 179 0.31 -4.92 7.66
N TYR A 180 0.44 -4.32 6.49
CA TYR A 180 -0.39 -4.69 5.33
C TYR A 180 0.27 -5.75 4.45
N ASP A 181 1.60 -5.83 4.42
CA ASP A 181 2.32 -6.61 3.42
C ASP A 181 3.37 -7.56 3.98
N LEU A 182 4.46 -7.03 4.58
CA LEU A 182 5.66 -7.83 4.82
C LEU A 182 5.47 -8.92 5.87
N MET A 183 4.57 -8.74 6.83
CA MET A 183 4.17 -9.78 7.77
C MET A 183 3.51 -10.94 7.03
N SER A 184 2.47 -10.67 6.26
CA SER A 184 1.74 -11.69 5.50
C SER A 184 2.60 -12.34 4.43
N ALA A 185 3.46 -11.56 3.75
CA ALA A 185 4.42 -12.09 2.80
C ALA A 185 5.41 -13.07 3.47
N HIS A 186 5.86 -12.78 4.69
CA HIS A 186 6.71 -13.66 5.46
C HIS A 186 6.01 -14.99 5.77
N ASP A 187 4.79 -14.92 6.31
CA ASP A 187 4.02 -16.08 6.74
C ASP A 187 3.57 -16.97 5.55
N LEU A 188 3.38 -16.35 4.36
CA LEU A 188 3.11 -17.07 3.11
C LEU A 188 4.37 -17.67 2.45
N GLY A 189 5.55 -17.50 3.06
CA GLY A 189 6.79 -18.06 2.54
C GLY A 189 7.41 -17.26 1.38
N ILE A 190 6.99 -16.02 1.14
CA ILE A 190 7.66 -15.11 0.21
C ILE A 190 8.99 -14.69 0.85
N LYS A 191 10.07 -15.36 0.44
CA LYS A 191 11.41 -15.15 1.02
C LYS A 191 12.04 -13.84 0.57
N ASN A 192 11.81 -13.44 -0.67
CA ASN A 192 12.41 -12.25 -1.27
C ASN A 192 11.48 -11.05 -1.06
N LYS A 193 11.83 -10.22 -0.11
CA LYS A 193 11.06 -9.04 0.30
C LYS A 193 11.94 -7.81 0.32
N VAL A 194 11.38 -6.69 -0.10
CA VAL A 194 11.99 -5.36 0.01
C VAL A 194 11.11 -4.48 0.89
N TRP A 195 11.69 -3.97 1.95
CA TRP A 195 11.09 -2.89 2.70
C TRP A 195 11.53 -1.54 2.15
N VAL A 196 10.58 -0.79 1.61
CA VAL A 196 10.79 0.59 1.16
C VAL A 196 10.56 1.51 2.35
N ASN A 197 11.65 1.93 3.00
CA ASN A 197 11.57 2.70 4.24
C ASN A 197 11.14 4.15 3.97
N ARG A 198 9.83 4.37 3.91
CA ARG A 198 9.20 5.69 3.80
C ARG A 198 9.06 6.42 5.14
N GLY A 199 9.54 5.84 6.24
CA GLY A 199 9.42 6.40 7.58
C GLY A 199 8.04 6.21 8.23
N HIS A 200 7.20 5.34 7.68
CA HIS A 200 5.84 5.10 8.21
C HIS A 200 5.82 4.16 9.42
N GLU A 201 6.72 3.19 9.45
CA GLU A 201 6.78 2.15 10.48
C GLU A 201 8.24 1.95 10.94
N PRO A 202 8.47 1.50 12.18
CA PRO A 202 9.81 1.14 12.62
C PRO A 202 10.30 -0.14 11.94
N ALA A 203 11.62 -0.29 11.78
CA ALA A 203 12.24 -1.51 11.27
C ALA A 203 11.87 -2.74 12.13
N ASN A 204 11.60 -3.87 11.49
CA ASN A 204 11.36 -5.15 12.15
C ASN A 204 12.13 -6.30 11.46
N PRO A 205 13.40 -6.53 11.83
CA PRO A 205 14.27 -7.51 11.19
C PRO A 205 13.76 -8.97 11.24
N TYR A 206 12.83 -9.28 12.14
CA TYR A 206 12.24 -10.62 12.25
C TYR A 206 11.67 -11.13 10.92
N TYR A 207 11.09 -10.24 10.13
CA TYR A 207 10.46 -10.63 8.85
C TYR A 207 11.44 -10.87 7.70
N GLY A 208 12.73 -10.61 7.86
CA GLY A 208 13.77 -10.84 6.87
C GLY A 208 13.47 -10.15 5.52
N TYR A 209 14.14 -9.06 5.23
CA TYR A 209 13.93 -8.24 4.03
C TYR A 209 15.22 -7.52 3.64
N THR A 210 15.27 -7.04 2.42
CA THR A 210 16.25 -6.02 2.03
C THR A 210 15.65 -4.65 2.22
N GLU A 211 16.31 -3.76 2.97
CA GLU A 211 15.86 -2.38 3.14
C GLU A 211 16.40 -1.51 2.02
N ILE A 212 15.52 -0.68 1.45
CA ILE A 212 15.88 0.43 0.58
C ILE A 212 15.20 1.72 1.08
N LYS A 213 15.89 2.84 0.91
CA LYS A 213 15.35 4.15 1.33
C LYS A 213 14.18 4.58 0.46
N ASP A 214 14.23 4.27 -0.83
CA ASP A 214 13.27 4.63 -1.86
C ASP A 214 13.41 3.71 -3.08
N ILE A 215 12.52 3.84 -4.07
CA ILE A 215 12.49 2.95 -5.25
C ILE A 215 13.73 3.11 -6.15
N SER A 216 14.50 4.18 -6.01
CA SER A 216 15.76 4.32 -6.75
C SER A 216 16.82 3.27 -6.38
N GLY A 217 16.70 2.68 -5.18
CA GLY A 217 17.55 1.58 -4.72
C GLY A 217 17.16 0.20 -5.29
N LEU A 218 15.97 0.05 -5.85
CA LEU A 218 15.44 -1.24 -6.29
C LEU A 218 16.27 -1.90 -7.43
N PRO A 219 16.80 -1.16 -8.44
CA PRO A 219 17.66 -1.77 -9.46
C PRO A 219 18.83 -2.52 -8.86
N GLY A 220 19.50 -1.96 -7.84
CA GLY A 220 20.61 -2.60 -7.15
C GLY A 220 20.23 -3.91 -6.44
N VAL A 221 19.00 -4.03 -5.94
CA VAL A 221 18.51 -5.27 -5.29
C VAL A 221 18.39 -6.41 -6.29
N VAL A 222 18.04 -6.11 -7.53
CA VAL A 222 17.87 -7.12 -8.60
C VAL A 222 19.09 -7.23 -9.55
N GLY A 223 20.19 -6.56 -9.21
CA GLY A 223 21.47 -6.67 -9.94
C GLY A 223 21.50 -5.88 -11.25
N LEU A 224 20.77 -4.77 -11.34
CA LEU A 224 20.72 -3.85 -12.50
C LEU A 224 21.48 -2.55 -12.22
#